data_36e97748af5bef9da29c10be1227999a
#
_entry.id   36e97748af5bef9da29c10be1227999a
#
_cell.length_a   1.000
_cell.length_b   1.000
_cell.length_c   1.000
_cell.angle_alpha   90.00
_cell.angle_beta   90.00
_cell.angle_gamma   90.00
#
_symmetry.space_group_name_H-M   'P 1'
#
loop_
_entity.id
_entity.type
_entity.pdbx_description
1 polymer ?
#
loop_
_entity_poly.entity_id
_entity_poly.type
_entity_poly.pdbx_seq_one_letter_code
_entity_poly.pdbx_strand_id
1 'polypeptide(L)'
;KAAIRSASYKGKLYGYPVSFSMPVMVYNKQYASTVESYEQLKQISDNYVVTEENAGVAKVFDFDPSGMFLNYPYIGRYMNIGGDEAEDAASFTIDEQHFKQAVKEYAQLKDTFGIDRQSSTLDECLDEFTQNKLLYKIVSTDNLKKIDESGVSYGIIPVPYLSEGLESVPMSVTTLAIVNPYTSNIAVAKTVARAISYDYAEDIQSLSGHTSARADLTKKGKNADNTDYNMLHDIYSDSIVKAKYVGVQNIYTQYEILIHQVWDGKSVDDAYNEFHKGVESYLTSIR
;
A
#
# COMPACT_ATOMS: atom_id res chain seq x y z
N LYS A 1 -2.95 7.01 -14.47
CA LYS A 1 -4.41 6.80 -14.28
C LYS A 1 -4.81 7.11 -12.84
N ALA A 2 -4.24 6.47 -11.82
CA ALA A 2 -4.61 6.62 -10.42
C ALA A 2 -4.59 8.09 -9.95
N ALA A 3 -3.55 8.86 -10.25
CA ALA A 3 -3.44 10.28 -9.89
C ALA A 3 -4.65 11.12 -10.33
N ILE A 4 -5.06 10.98 -11.59
CA ILE A 4 -6.21 11.74 -12.13
C ILE A 4 -7.52 11.24 -11.52
N ARG A 5 -7.70 9.93 -11.36
CA ARG A 5 -8.89 9.37 -10.66
C ARG A 5 -8.99 9.90 -9.24
N SER A 6 -7.88 9.94 -8.48
CA SER A 6 -7.86 10.49 -7.11
C SER A 6 -8.21 11.96 -7.06
N ALA A 7 -7.79 12.76 -8.05
CA ALA A 7 -8.02 14.19 -8.12
C ALA A 7 -9.38 14.59 -8.72
N SER A 8 -10.13 13.63 -9.27
CA SER A 8 -11.43 13.85 -9.93
C SER A 8 -12.59 13.48 -9.01
N TYR A 9 -13.71 14.20 -9.16
CA TYR A 9 -15.00 13.88 -8.57
C TYR A 9 -16.11 14.25 -9.54
N LYS A 10 -17.01 13.31 -9.80
CA LYS A 10 -18.11 13.47 -10.80
C LYS A 10 -17.61 14.01 -12.15
N GLY A 11 -16.52 13.44 -12.64
CA GLY A 11 -15.89 13.78 -13.92
C GLY A 11 -15.19 15.15 -13.97
N LYS A 12 -15.02 15.84 -12.85
CA LYS A 12 -14.33 17.13 -12.77
C LYS A 12 -13.08 17.02 -11.92
N LEU A 13 -12.00 17.67 -12.36
CA LEU A 13 -10.74 17.75 -11.64
C LEU A 13 -10.81 18.83 -10.55
N TYR A 14 -10.52 18.47 -9.30
CA TYR A 14 -10.59 19.36 -8.13
C TYR A 14 -9.22 19.69 -7.52
N GLY A 15 -8.16 18.97 -7.90
CA GLY A 15 -6.84 19.20 -7.34
C GLY A 15 -5.73 18.82 -8.32
N TYR A 16 -4.54 19.24 -7.98
CA TYR A 16 -3.30 18.92 -8.69
C TYR A 16 -2.59 17.79 -7.90
N PRO A 17 -2.40 16.59 -8.49
CA PRO A 17 -1.68 15.51 -7.82
C PRO A 17 -0.23 15.92 -7.53
N VAL A 18 0.21 15.77 -6.29
CA VAL A 18 1.57 16.13 -5.83
C VAL A 18 2.40 14.86 -5.64
N SER A 19 1.96 14.00 -4.75
CA SER A 19 2.66 12.75 -4.40
C SER A 19 1.65 11.63 -4.15
N PHE A 20 2.14 10.41 -4.00
CA PHE A 20 1.32 9.27 -3.63
C PHE A 20 2.01 8.40 -2.57
N SER A 21 1.20 7.69 -1.82
CA SER A 21 1.60 6.64 -0.89
C SER A 21 0.89 5.35 -1.25
N MET A 22 1.59 4.22 -1.15
CA MET A 22 1.03 2.88 -1.31
C MET A 22 1.93 1.83 -0.66
N PRO A 23 1.40 0.66 -0.28
CA PRO A 23 2.22 -0.48 0.12
C PRO A 23 3.04 -1.04 -1.04
N VAL A 24 4.31 -1.34 -0.75
CA VAL A 24 5.22 -2.06 -1.63
C VAL A 24 6.03 -3.05 -0.81
N MET A 25 6.64 -4.04 -1.45
CA MET A 25 7.65 -4.86 -0.79
C MET A 25 9.04 -4.33 -1.14
N VAL A 26 9.87 -4.17 -0.13
CA VAL A 26 11.32 -3.93 -0.28
C VAL A 26 12.07 -5.21 0.04
N TYR A 27 13.19 -5.43 -0.66
CA TYR A 27 14.09 -6.54 -0.41
C TYR A 27 15.55 -6.09 -0.33
N ASN A 28 16.34 -6.74 0.50
CA ASN A 28 17.76 -6.46 0.68
C ASN A 28 18.56 -7.06 -0.48
N LYS A 29 19.09 -6.22 -1.38
CA LYS A 29 19.86 -6.65 -2.57
C LYS A 29 21.15 -7.39 -2.24
N GLN A 30 21.65 -7.26 -1.02
CA GLN A 30 22.89 -7.94 -0.62
C GLN A 30 22.63 -9.45 -0.40
N TYR A 31 21.44 -9.83 0.09
CA TYR A 31 21.17 -11.20 0.53
C TYR A 31 19.94 -11.83 -0.13
N ALA A 32 19.19 -11.07 -0.92
CA ALA A 32 17.90 -11.47 -1.48
C ALA A 32 17.74 -11.04 -2.93
N SER A 33 16.79 -11.67 -3.61
CA SER A 33 16.38 -11.36 -4.99
C SER A 33 14.87 -11.11 -5.07
N THR A 34 14.37 -10.73 -6.23
CA THR A 34 12.94 -10.52 -6.46
C THR A 34 12.14 -11.80 -6.26
N VAL A 35 10.93 -11.66 -5.74
CA VAL A 35 9.93 -12.71 -5.60
C VAL A 35 8.58 -12.23 -6.14
N GLU A 36 7.76 -13.15 -6.63
CA GLU A 36 6.45 -12.85 -7.18
C GLU A 36 5.31 -13.40 -6.31
N SER A 37 5.59 -14.44 -5.50
CA SER A 37 4.60 -15.12 -4.67
C SER A 37 5.10 -15.41 -3.26
N TYR A 38 4.15 -15.58 -2.34
CA TYR A 38 4.47 -16.07 -0.99
C TYR A 38 4.95 -17.50 -0.95
N GLU A 39 4.62 -18.32 -1.93
CA GLU A 39 5.20 -19.66 -2.09
C GLU A 39 6.72 -19.59 -2.28
N GLN A 40 7.19 -18.70 -3.18
CA GLN A 40 8.63 -18.48 -3.38
C GLN A 40 9.28 -17.95 -2.10
N LEU A 41 8.63 -16.99 -1.42
CA LEU A 41 9.14 -16.42 -0.18
C LEU A 41 9.24 -17.48 0.94
N LYS A 42 8.25 -18.37 1.02
CA LYS A 42 8.26 -19.51 1.94
C LYS A 42 9.40 -20.48 1.61
N GLN A 43 9.60 -20.82 0.34
CA GLN A 43 10.71 -21.68 -0.08
C GLN A 43 12.07 -21.07 0.30
N ILE A 44 12.24 -19.76 0.15
CA ILE A 44 13.44 -19.06 0.62
C ILE A 44 13.57 -19.20 2.14
N SER A 45 12.49 -18.98 2.89
CA SER A 45 12.50 -19.09 4.35
C SER A 45 12.82 -20.49 4.84
N ASP A 46 12.20 -21.52 4.25
CA ASP A 46 12.39 -22.93 4.63
C ASP A 46 13.82 -23.42 4.33
N ASN A 47 14.47 -22.87 3.31
CA ASN A 47 15.82 -23.26 2.88
C ASN A 47 16.91 -22.25 3.26
N TYR A 48 16.58 -21.24 4.08
CA TYR A 48 17.54 -20.21 4.45
C TYR A 48 18.65 -20.78 5.33
N VAL A 49 19.88 -20.67 4.85
CA VAL A 49 21.08 -21.14 5.56
C VAL A 49 21.86 -19.94 6.05
N VAL A 50 22.08 -19.88 7.35
CA VAL A 50 22.93 -18.86 7.96
C VAL A 50 24.40 -19.21 7.67
N THR A 51 25.13 -18.25 7.10
CA THR A 51 26.57 -18.31 6.82
C THR A 51 27.29 -17.21 7.59
N GLU A 52 28.61 -17.16 7.55
CA GLU A 52 29.39 -16.07 8.15
C GLU A 52 29.03 -14.70 7.51
N GLU A 53 28.73 -14.68 6.20
CA GLU A 53 28.40 -13.46 5.45
C GLU A 53 27.02 -12.88 5.81
N ASN A 54 26.06 -13.75 6.13
CA ASN A 54 24.69 -13.34 6.46
C ASN A 54 24.31 -13.59 7.94
N ALA A 55 25.27 -13.79 8.81
CA ALA A 55 25.05 -14.12 10.24
C ALA A 55 24.25 -13.04 11.00
N GLY A 56 24.18 -11.84 10.46
CA GLY A 56 23.35 -10.75 11.02
C GLY A 56 21.85 -10.84 10.68
N VAL A 57 21.47 -11.63 9.67
CA VAL A 57 20.07 -11.78 9.27
C VAL A 57 19.30 -12.63 10.27
N ALA A 58 18.28 -12.03 10.86
CA ALA A 58 17.45 -12.69 11.88
C ALA A 58 16.16 -13.29 11.31
N LYS A 59 15.60 -12.66 10.26
CA LYS A 59 14.31 -13.06 9.67
C LYS A 59 14.37 -12.94 8.14
N VAL A 60 13.65 -13.82 7.46
CA VAL A 60 13.48 -13.72 6.01
C VAL A 60 12.41 -12.70 5.65
N PHE A 61 11.27 -12.73 6.32
CA PHE A 61 10.16 -11.82 6.05
C PHE A 61 9.46 -11.41 7.35
N ASP A 62 9.14 -10.13 7.45
CA ASP A 62 8.28 -9.58 8.50
C ASP A 62 7.59 -8.30 8.01
N PHE A 63 6.45 -7.96 8.60
CA PHE A 63 5.74 -6.70 8.36
C PHE A 63 4.76 -6.42 9.49
N ASP A 64 4.29 -5.19 9.60
CA ASP A 64 3.25 -4.81 10.55
C ASP A 64 1.85 -5.25 10.06
N PRO A 65 1.24 -6.28 10.65
CA PRO A 65 -0.07 -6.77 10.25
C PRO A 65 -1.22 -5.98 10.90
N SER A 66 -0.94 -4.96 11.71
CA SER A 66 -1.97 -4.26 12.48
C SER A 66 -2.73 -3.21 11.66
N GLY A 67 -2.10 -2.61 10.66
CA GLY A 67 -2.68 -1.52 9.89
C GLY A 67 -3.37 -1.97 8.60
N MET A 68 -4.61 -1.53 8.39
CA MET A 68 -5.39 -1.81 7.17
C MET A 68 -4.63 -1.48 5.89
N PHE A 69 -3.86 -0.41 5.87
CA PHE A 69 -3.17 0.05 4.67
C PHE A 69 -2.16 -0.98 4.15
N LEU A 70 -1.36 -1.60 5.05
CA LEU A 70 -0.36 -2.61 4.67
C LEU A 70 -0.99 -3.98 4.36
N ASN A 71 -2.18 -4.28 4.89
CA ASN A 71 -2.91 -5.52 4.64
C ASN A 71 -3.73 -5.48 3.35
N TYR A 72 -4.12 -4.29 2.90
CA TYR A 72 -5.04 -4.10 1.79
C TYR A 72 -4.59 -4.77 0.48
N PRO A 73 -3.29 -4.83 0.15
CA PRO A 73 -2.84 -5.48 -1.08
C PRO A 73 -3.37 -6.90 -1.27
N TYR A 74 -3.53 -7.65 -0.21
CA TYR A 74 -3.93 -9.06 -0.27
C TYR A 74 -5.41 -9.30 -0.53
N ILE A 75 -6.26 -8.38 -0.05
CA ILE A 75 -7.69 -8.64 0.12
C ILE A 75 -8.54 -7.57 -0.57
N GLY A 76 -8.03 -6.33 -0.61
CA GLY A 76 -8.79 -5.16 -1.07
C GLY A 76 -9.29 -5.25 -2.51
N ARG A 77 -8.58 -5.97 -3.36
CA ARG A 77 -8.99 -6.23 -4.75
C ARG A 77 -10.36 -6.89 -4.85
N TYR A 78 -10.71 -7.72 -3.88
CA TYR A 78 -11.97 -8.48 -3.85
C TYR A 78 -13.15 -7.69 -3.27
N MET A 79 -12.91 -6.42 -2.96
CA MET A 79 -13.93 -5.45 -2.57
C MET A 79 -13.96 -4.28 -3.56
N ASN A 80 -15.13 -3.92 -4.05
CA ASN A 80 -15.32 -2.66 -4.76
C ASN A 80 -16.05 -1.69 -3.84
N ILE A 81 -15.35 -0.65 -3.38
CA ILE A 81 -15.85 0.37 -2.46
C ILE A 81 -16.00 1.68 -3.22
N GLY A 82 -17.21 2.15 -3.40
CA GLY A 82 -17.49 3.42 -4.08
C GLY A 82 -17.68 3.32 -5.60
N GLY A 83 -17.79 2.11 -6.15
CA GLY A 83 -17.95 1.86 -7.58
C GLY A 83 -16.67 2.15 -8.37
N ASP A 84 -16.77 2.17 -9.70
CA ASP A 84 -15.61 2.28 -10.61
C ASP A 84 -14.77 3.54 -10.39
N GLU A 85 -15.39 4.65 -10.01
CA GLU A 85 -14.70 5.92 -9.75
C GLU A 85 -14.41 6.15 -8.25
N ALA A 86 -14.73 5.20 -7.39
CA ALA A 86 -14.57 5.29 -5.94
C ALA A 86 -15.30 6.49 -5.30
N GLU A 87 -16.49 6.86 -5.81
CA GLU A 87 -17.23 8.07 -5.45
C GLU A 87 -18.63 7.81 -4.89
N ASP A 88 -19.22 6.65 -5.19
CA ASP A 88 -20.60 6.31 -4.82
C ASP A 88 -20.65 5.67 -3.43
N ALA A 89 -21.09 6.44 -2.44
CA ALA A 89 -21.20 5.99 -1.06
C ALA A 89 -22.15 4.78 -0.86
N ALA A 90 -23.09 4.55 -1.78
CA ALA A 90 -24.02 3.44 -1.72
C ALA A 90 -23.52 2.19 -2.47
N SER A 91 -22.43 2.31 -3.22
CA SER A 91 -21.84 1.21 -3.99
C SER A 91 -20.82 0.44 -3.16
N PHE A 92 -21.17 -0.79 -2.85
CA PHE A 92 -20.27 -1.78 -2.25
C PHE A 92 -20.59 -3.16 -2.82
N THR A 93 -19.58 -3.82 -3.34
CA THR A 93 -19.66 -5.20 -3.79
C THR A 93 -18.45 -5.98 -3.33
N ILE A 94 -18.59 -7.28 -3.18
CA ILE A 94 -17.52 -8.16 -2.73
C ILE A 94 -17.60 -9.49 -3.50
N ASP A 95 -16.45 -9.95 -3.96
CA ASP A 95 -16.26 -11.32 -4.42
C ASP A 95 -16.01 -12.20 -3.18
N GLU A 96 -17.09 -12.72 -2.62
CA GLU A 96 -17.07 -13.45 -1.34
C GLU A 96 -16.10 -14.64 -1.38
N GLN A 97 -16.09 -15.39 -2.46
CA GLN A 97 -15.25 -16.59 -2.57
C GLN A 97 -13.77 -16.24 -2.48
N HIS A 98 -13.29 -15.36 -3.34
CA HIS A 98 -11.88 -14.96 -3.36
C HIS A 98 -11.51 -14.13 -2.13
N PHE A 99 -12.42 -13.30 -1.64
CA PHE A 99 -12.21 -12.55 -0.41
C PHE A 99 -11.94 -13.47 0.79
N LYS A 100 -12.81 -14.45 1.04
CA LYS A 100 -12.63 -15.41 2.13
C LYS A 100 -11.36 -16.24 1.98
N GLN A 101 -11.05 -16.67 0.76
CA GLN A 101 -9.81 -17.40 0.49
C GLN A 101 -8.59 -16.53 0.77
N ALA A 102 -8.57 -15.28 0.28
CA ALA A 102 -7.48 -14.34 0.53
C ALA A 102 -7.28 -14.05 2.03
N VAL A 103 -8.38 -13.84 2.77
CA VAL A 103 -8.33 -13.65 4.23
C VAL A 103 -7.75 -14.88 4.94
N LYS A 104 -8.15 -16.08 4.52
CA LYS A 104 -7.63 -17.34 5.09
C LYS A 104 -6.13 -17.49 4.86
N GLU A 105 -5.68 -17.29 3.62
CA GLU A 105 -4.26 -17.43 3.26
C GLU A 105 -3.41 -16.30 3.88
N TYR A 106 -3.94 -15.08 3.94
CA TYR A 106 -3.31 -13.98 4.66
C TYR A 106 -3.05 -14.32 6.13
N ALA A 107 -4.02 -14.88 6.83
CA ALA A 107 -3.85 -15.27 8.23
C ALA A 107 -2.79 -16.36 8.43
N GLN A 108 -2.55 -17.22 7.43
CA GLN A 108 -1.52 -18.26 7.48
C GLN A 108 -0.10 -17.67 7.45
N LEU A 109 0.10 -16.44 6.98
CA LEU A 109 1.40 -15.77 7.01
C LEU A 109 1.96 -15.67 8.43
N LYS A 110 1.08 -15.51 9.42
CA LYS A 110 1.43 -15.50 10.86
C LYS A 110 2.29 -16.71 11.24
N ASP A 111 1.76 -17.90 10.98
CA ASP A 111 2.42 -19.14 11.38
C ASP A 111 3.57 -19.49 10.42
N THR A 112 3.43 -19.18 9.14
CA THR A 112 4.44 -19.47 8.12
C THR A 112 5.74 -18.71 8.37
N PHE A 113 5.67 -17.44 8.79
CA PHE A 113 6.84 -16.59 8.99
C PHE A 113 7.08 -16.21 10.45
N GLY A 114 6.27 -16.72 11.38
CA GLY A 114 6.40 -16.39 12.80
C GLY A 114 6.10 -14.92 13.13
N ILE A 115 5.18 -14.29 12.40
CA ILE A 115 4.87 -12.87 12.57
C ILE A 115 4.02 -12.69 13.83
N ASP A 116 4.48 -11.88 14.76
CA ASP A 116 3.76 -11.50 15.96
C ASP A 116 3.36 -10.03 15.93
N ARG A 117 2.05 -9.77 15.93
CA ARG A 117 1.49 -8.40 15.86
C ARG A 117 1.99 -7.46 16.97
N GLN A 118 2.43 -7.98 18.10
CA GLN A 118 2.93 -7.17 19.21
C GLN A 118 4.38 -6.74 19.03
N SER A 119 5.19 -7.55 18.35
CA SER A 119 6.61 -7.29 18.09
C SER A 119 6.92 -6.93 16.64
N SER A 120 6.02 -7.25 15.69
CA SER A 120 6.19 -6.89 14.28
C SER A 120 5.53 -5.53 13.97
N THR A 121 5.88 -4.50 14.74
CA THR A 121 5.42 -3.14 14.46
C THR A 121 6.14 -2.52 13.27
N LEU A 122 5.54 -1.48 12.68
CA LEU A 122 6.15 -0.80 11.53
C LEU A 122 7.58 -0.33 11.83
N ASP A 123 7.79 0.28 13.00
CA ASP A 123 9.10 0.84 13.38
C ASP A 123 10.12 -0.26 13.66
N GLU A 124 9.76 -1.31 14.40
CA GLU A 124 10.66 -2.43 14.71
C GLU A 124 11.10 -3.16 13.44
N CYS A 125 10.15 -3.53 12.58
CA CYS A 125 10.49 -4.16 11.30
C CYS A 125 11.31 -3.22 10.38
N LEU A 126 11.06 -1.91 10.44
CA LEU A 126 11.83 -0.94 9.65
C LEU A 126 13.27 -0.84 10.16
N ASP A 127 13.46 -0.83 11.48
CA ASP A 127 14.78 -0.83 12.10
C ASP A 127 15.54 -2.14 11.83
N GLU A 128 14.85 -3.30 11.89
CA GLU A 128 15.46 -4.60 11.50
C GLU A 128 15.91 -4.59 10.04
N PHE A 129 15.11 -4.06 9.12
CA PHE A 129 15.44 -3.99 7.70
C PHE A 129 16.64 -3.05 7.46
N THR A 130 16.63 -1.86 8.05
CA THR A 130 17.71 -0.88 7.91
C THR A 130 19.04 -1.31 8.55
N GLN A 131 18.99 -2.30 9.47
CA GLN A 131 20.16 -2.93 10.07
C GLN A 131 20.59 -4.23 9.37
N ASN A 132 20.05 -4.54 8.18
CA ASN A 132 20.30 -5.78 7.44
C ASN A 132 19.93 -7.08 8.21
N LYS A 133 18.97 -6.99 9.15
CA LYS A 133 18.48 -8.14 9.92
C LYS A 133 17.25 -8.81 9.30
N LEU A 134 16.63 -8.18 8.32
CA LEU A 134 15.42 -8.61 7.63
C LEU A 134 15.64 -8.58 6.12
N LEU A 135 15.25 -9.64 5.40
CA LEU A 135 15.47 -9.74 3.96
C LEU A 135 14.36 -9.06 3.14
N TYR A 136 13.11 -9.30 3.53
CA TYR A 136 11.94 -8.76 2.83
C TYR A 136 10.99 -8.11 3.81
N LYS A 137 10.46 -6.95 3.43
CA LYS A 137 9.54 -6.18 4.26
C LYS A 137 8.48 -5.47 3.42
N ILE A 138 7.22 -5.45 3.92
CA ILE A 138 6.21 -4.54 3.36
C ILE A 138 6.34 -3.19 4.07
N VAL A 139 6.37 -2.14 3.27
CA VAL A 139 6.44 -0.74 3.74
C VAL A 139 5.45 0.13 2.97
N SER A 140 5.07 1.27 3.55
CA SER A 140 4.55 2.39 2.76
C SER A 140 5.69 3.05 1.97
N THR A 141 5.41 3.54 0.77
CA THR A 141 6.38 4.36 0.02
C THR A 141 6.84 5.59 0.81
N ASP A 142 6.09 6.04 1.81
CA ASP A 142 6.50 7.13 2.72
C ASP A 142 7.70 6.76 3.61
N ASN A 143 7.99 5.48 3.77
CA ASN A 143 9.12 5.00 4.57
C ASN A 143 10.43 4.86 3.76
N LEU A 144 10.38 4.99 2.43
CA LEU A 144 11.54 4.76 1.57
C LEU A 144 12.70 5.71 1.90
N LYS A 145 12.41 6.96 2.24
CA LYS A 145 13.44 7.93 2.65
C LYS A 145 14.25 7.44 3.87
N LYS A 146 13.60 6.85 4.88
CA LYS A 146 14.31 6.30 6.05
C LYS A 146 15.22 5.14 5.65
N ILE A 147 14.79 4.33 4.67
CA ILE A 147 15.63 3.23 4.14
C ILE A 147 16.79 3.80 3.34
N ASP A 148 16.57 4.80 2.47
CA ASP A 148 17.64 5.46 1.71
C ASP A 148 18.69 6.07 2.64
N GLU A 149 18.27 6.75 3.70
CA GLU A 149 19.15 7.39 4.69
C GLU A 149 19.98 6.38 5.50
N SER A 150 19.52 5.13 5.60
CA SER A 150 20.27 4.05 6.29
C SER A 150 21.44 3.51 5.49
N GLY A 151 21.44 3.71 4.17
CA GLY A 151 22.48 3.19 3.25
C GLY A 151 22.35 1.70 2.92
N VAL A 152 21.27 1.03 3.32
CA VAL A 152 20.97 -0.36 2.93
C VAL A 152 20.77 -0.42 1.41
N SER A 153 21.43 -1.37 0.74
CA SER A 153 21.18 -1.66 -0.66
C SER A 153 19.88 -2.46 -0.81
N TYR A 154 18.83 -1.84 -1.33
CA TYR A 154 17.52 -2.48 -1.46
C TYR A 154 16.94 -2.35 -2.87
N GLY A 155 15.94 -3.13 -3.17
CA GLY A 155 15.10 -3.03 -4.36
C GLY A 155 13.63 -3.01 -3.98
N ILE A 156 12.79 -2.59 -4.92
CA ILE A 156 11.34 -2.46 -4.75
C ILE A 156 10.64 -3.43 -5.70
N ILE A 157 9.66 -4.16 -5.19
CA ILE A 157 8.78 -5.04 -5.96
C ILE A 157 7.32 -4.84 -5.53
N PRO A 158 6.36 -5.22 -6.39
CA PRO A 158 4.97 -5.33 -5.96
C PRO A 158 4.86 -6.26 -4.75
N VAL A 159 3.85 -6.03 -3.90
CA VAL A 159 3.54 -7.00 -2.83
C VAL A 159 3.21 -8.34 -3.50
N PRO A 160 3.90 -9.45 -3.17
CA PRO A 160 3.70 -10.74 -3.80
C PRO A 160 2.26 -11.24 -3.65
N TYR A 161 1.78 -12.02 -4.61
CA TYR A 161 0.48 -12.66 -4.49
C TYR A 161 0.53 -13.85 -3.50
N LEU A 162 -0.58 -14.10 -2.80
CA LEU A 162 -0.68 -15.17 -1.79
C LEU A 162 -0.54 -16.54 -2.45
N SER A 163 -1.38 -16.85 -3.42
CA SER A 163 -1.33 -18.07 -4.23
C SER A 163 -1.85 -17.79 -5.64
N GLU A 164 -1.74 -18.77 -6.54
CA GLU A 164 -2.25 -18.65 -7.90
C GLU A 164 -3.75 -18.31 -7.90
N GLY A 165 -4.12 -17.24 -8.62
CA GLY A 165 -5.48 -16.69 -8.67
C GLY A 165 -5.80 -15.68 -7.53
N LEU A 166 -4.91 -15.49 -6.55
CA LEU A 166 -5.05 -14.48 -5.49
C LEU A 166 -4.03 -13.35 -5.68
N GLU A 167 -4.27 -12.51 -6.69
CA GLU A 167 -3.41 -11.38 -6.99
C GLU A 167 -3.43 -10.31 -5.89
N SER A 168 -2.28 -9.68 -5.65
CA SER A 168 -2.14 -8.57 -4.71
C SER A 168 -2.18 -7.23 -5.45
N VAL A 169 -3.03 -6.30 -5.00
CA VAL A 169 -3.14 -4.94 -5.56
C VAL A 169 -3.21 -3.92 -4.44
N PRO A 170 -2.24 -3.00 -4.33
CA PRO A 170 -2.23 -2.03 -3.24
C PRO A 170 -3.32 -0.98 -3.41
N MET A 171 -3.81 -0.46 -2.28
CA MET A 171 -4.53 0.80 -2.26
C MET A 171 -3.53 1.96 -2.29
N SER A 172 -3.79 2.96 -3.13
CA SER A 172 -3.01 4.18 -3.14
C SER A 172 -3.76 5.37 -2.57
N VAL A 173 -3.02 6.24 -1.90
CA VAL A 173 -3.48 7.56 -1.44
C VAL A 173 -2.69 8.62 -2.16
N THR A 174 -3.38 9.55 -2.83
CA THR A 174 -2.75 10.66 -3.56
C THR A 174 -2.90 11.96 -2.80
N THR A 175 -1.79 12.62 -2.53
CA THR A 175 -1.77 13.98 -1.97
C THR A 175 -2.07 14.98 -3.07
N LEU A 176 -3.02 15.89 -2.82
CA LEU A 176 -3.48 16.88 -3.79
C LEU A 176 -3.22 18.31 -3.30
N ALA A 177 -2.74 19.17 -4.18
CA ALA A 177 -2.80 20.60 -3.97
C ALA A 177 -4.17 21.11 -4.47
N ILE A 178 -5.01 21.58 -3.53
CA ILE A 178 -6.38 22.04 -3.81
C ILE A 178 -6.45 23.55 -3.61
N VAL A 179 -7.08 24.24 -4.58
CA VAL A 179 -7.33 25.68 -4.49
C VAL A 179 -8.59 25.93 -3.67
N ASN A 180 -8.46 26.71 -2.59
CA ASN A 180 -9.61 27.14 -1.81
C ASN A 180 -10.54 28.02 -2.67
N PRO A 181 -11.82 27.64 -2.87
CA PRO A 181 -12.76 28.40 -3.71
C PRO A 181 -13.06 29.80 -3.17
N TYR A 182 -12.82 30.05 -1.89
CA TYR A 182 -13.05 31.35 -1.24
C TYR A 182 -11.82 32.27 -1.27
N THR A 183 -10.73 31.89 -1.97
CA THR A 183 -9.57 32.77 -2.13
C THR A 183 -9.92 34.04 -2.94
N SER A 184 -9.38 35.17 -2.54
CA SER A 184 -9.51 36.45 -3.28
C SER A 184 -8.72 36.46 -4.60
N ASN A 185 -7.75 35.51 -4.77
CA ASN A 185 -6.92 35.47 -5.97
C ASN A 185 -6.77 34.04 -6.49
N ILE A 186 -7.80 33.54 -7.16
CA ILE A 186 -7.87 32.19 -7.72
C ILE A 186 -6.74 31.94 -8.73
N ALA A 187 -6.36 32.94 -9.54
CA ALA A 187 -5.31 32.76 -10.55
C ALA A 187 -3.95 32.49 -9.92
N VAL A 188 -3.57 33.26 -8.90
CA VAL A 188 -2.32 33.04 -8.16
C VAL A 188 -2.35 31.68 -7.44
N ALA A 189 -3.46 31.34 -6.77
CA ALA A 189 -3.59 30.07 -6.06
C ALA A 189 -3.44 28.85 -7.00
N LYS A 190 -4.01 28.91 -8.21
CA LYS A 190 -3.81 27.89 -9.27
C LYS A 190 -2.36 27.80 -9.72
N THR A 191 -1.68 28.95 -9.90
CA THR A 191 -0.26 28.98 -10.26
C THR A 191 0.60 28.31 -9.19
N VAL A 192 0.35 28.61 -7.91
CA VAL A 192 1.07 27.96 -6.78
C VAL A 192 0.79 26.45 -6.73
N ALA A 193 -0.49 26.04 -6.84
CA ALA A 193 -0.85 24.63 -6.84
C ALA A 193 -0.19 23.86 -8.00
N ARG A 194 -0.13 24.46 -9.19
CA ARG A 194 0.58 23.90 -10.33
C ARG A 194 2.09 23.83 -10.09
N ALA A 195 2.68 24.89 -9.55
CA ALA A 195 4.11 24.92 -9.24
C ALA A 195 4.50 23.78 -8.29
N ILE A 196 3.73 23.55 -7.22
CA ILE A 196 3.94 22.45 -6.27
C ILE A 196 3.83 21.08 -6.96
N SER A 197 2.81 20.91 -7.81
CA SER A 197 2.52 19.61 -8.43
C SER A 197 3.42 19.31 -9.64
N TYR A 198 3.91 20.32 -10.34
CA TYR A 198 4.58 20.16 -11.62
C TYR A 198 5.96 20.81 -11.67
N ASP A 199 6.08 22.12 -11.42
CA ASP A 199 7.31 22.84 -11.69
C ASP A 199 8.43 22.47 -10.69
N TYR A 200 8.08 22.22 -9.43
CA TYR A 200 9.01 21.85 -8.34
C TYR A 200 8.84 20.40 -7.85
N ALA A 201 8.25 19.52 -8.66
CA ALA A 201 7.95 18.15 -8.24
C ALA A 201 9.20 17.35 -7.85
N GLU A 202 10.33 17.50 -8.57
CA GLU A 202 11.61 16.84 -8.23
C GLU A 202 12.21 17.37 -6.93
N ASP A 203 12.15 18.69 -6.72
CA ASP A 203 12.68 19.30 -5.51
C ASP A 203 11.87 18.88 -4.28
N ILE A 204 10.53 18.86 -4.42
CA ILE A 204 9.64 18.42 -3.35
C ILE A 204 9.87 16.95 -3.02
N GLN A 205 9.99 16.09 -4.01
CA GLN A 205 10.32 14.67 -3.79
C GLN A 205 11.66 14.52 -3.07
N SER A 206 12.70 15.21 -3.53
CA SER A 206 14.04 15.16 -2.93
C SER A 206 14.05 15.62 -1.47
N LEU A 207 13.30 16.68 -1.15
CA LEU A 207 13.23 17.23 0.20
C LEU A 207 12.35 16.41 1.14
N SER A 208 11.16 16.01 0.67
CA SER A 208 10.18 15.32 1.51
C SER A 208 10.39 13.81 1.59
N GLY A 209 10.95 13.20 0.52
CA GLY A 209 11.02 11.76 0.33
C GLY A 209 9.72 11.13 -0.17
N HIS A 210 8.65 11.91 -0.35
CA HIS A 210 7.40 11.39 -0.92
C HIS A 210 7.51 11.26 -2.44
N THR A 211 7.10 10.11 -2.98
CA THR A 211 7.15 9.84 -4.41
C THR A 211 6.21 10.76 -5.17
N SER A 212 6.73 11.51 -6.14
CA SER A 212 5.91 12.41 -6.96
C SER A 212 4.89 11.65 -7.78
N ALA A 213 3.66 12.20 -7.87
CA ALA A 213 2.61 11.67 -8.74
C ALA A 213 2.82 11.97 -10.24
N ARG A 214 3.91 12.66 -10.58
CA ARG A 214 4.24 13.11 -11.93
C ARG A 214 4.94 12.00 -12.73
N ALA A 215 4.20 11.34 -13.62
CA ALA A 215 4.68 10.17 -14.35
C ALA A 215 5.81 10.45 -15.37
N ASP A 216 5.95 11.69 -15.88
CA ASP A 216 7.02 11.99 -16.84
C ASP A 216 8.41 12.07 -16.21
N LEU A 217 8.51 12.15 -14.89
CA LEU A 217 9.77 12.06 -14.16
C LEU A 217 10.42 10.67 -14.27
N THR A 218 9.65 9.62 -14.61
CA THR A 218 10.19 8.28 -14.91
C THR A 218 11.05 8.27 -16.18
N LYS A 219 10.87 9.25 -17.07
CA LYS A 219 11.54 9.33 -18.37
C LYS A 219 12.53 10.49 -18.48
N LYS A 220 12.60 11.36 -17.48
CA LYS A 220 13.39 12.59 -17.46
C LYS A 220 13.93 12.86 -16.06
N GLY A 221 14.94 13.69 -15.97
CA GLY A 221 15.51 14.11 -14.69
C GLY A 221 16.39 13.04 -14.04
N LYS A 222 16.58 13.15 -12.75
CA LYS A 222 17.47 12.26 -11.97
C LYS A 222 16.98 10.81 -11.87
N ASN A 223 15.68 10.57 -12.12
CA ASN A 223 15.03 9.27 -11.96
C ASN A 223 14.82 8.53 -13.30
N ALA A 224 15.28 9.07 -14.43
CA ALA A 224 15.00 8.52 -15.76
C ALA A 224 15.47 7.06 -15.93
N ASP A 225 16.59 6.70 -15.30
CA ASP A 225 17.18 5.35 -15.37
C ASP A 225 16.99 4.56 -14.05
N ASN A 226 16.19 5.09 -13.11
CA ASN A 226 15.96 4.43 -11.83
C ASN A 226 14.84 3.40 -11.97
N THR A 227 15.21 2.12 -12.01
CA THR A 227 14.28 0.99 -12.17
C THR A 227 13.28 0.89 -11.01
N ASP A 228 13.72 1.17 -9.78
CA ASP A 228 12.84 1.13 -8.59
C ASP A 228 11.80 2.26 -8.65
N TYR A 229 12.18 3.46 -9.13
CA TYR A 229 11.24 4.57 -9.32
C TYR A 229 10.21 4.27 -10.43
N ASN A 230 10.64 3.68 -11.54
CA ASN A 230 9.74 3.24 -12.59
C ASN A 230 8.76 2.18 -12.09
N MET A 231 9.24 1.21 -11.31
CA MET A 231 8.41 0.19 -10.67
C MET A 231 7.33 0.81 -9.76
N LEU A 232 7.67 1.82 -8.95
CA LEU A 232 6.69 2.54 -8.13
C LEU A 232 5.56 3.14 -8.97
N HIS A 233 5.88 3.77 -10.11
CA HIS A 233 4.88 4.36 -10.99
C HIS A 233 4.01 3.31 -11.70
N ASP A 234 4.57 2.16 -12.06
CA ASP A 234 3.82 1.06 -12.65
C ASP A 234 2.81 0.49 -11.64
N ILE A 235 3.25 0.19 -10.41
CA ILE A 235 2.37 -0.27 -9.34
C ILE A 235 1.28 0.77 -9.04
N TYR A 236 1.64 2.05 -8.95
CA TYR A 236 0.69 3.14 -8.69
C TYR A 236 -0.34 3.27 -9.80
N SER A 237 0.04 3.11 -11.06
CA SER A 237 -0.88 3.20 -12.20
C SER A 237 -2.05 2.23 -12.08
N ASP A 238 -1.79 1.04 -11.55
CA ASP A 238 -2.74 -0.08 -11.47
C ASP A 238 -3.35 -0.24 -10.06
N SER A 239 -2.95 0.62 -9.12
CA SER A 239 -3.44 0.59 -7.74
C SER A 239 -4.93 0.93 -7.61
N ILE A 240 -5.52 0.46 -6.53
CA ILE A 240 -6.88 0.82 -6.13
C ILE A 240 -6.85 2.22 -5.49
N VAL A 241 -7.62 3.13 -6.04
CA VAL A 241 -7.77 4.48 -5.48
C VAL A 241 -8.65 4.41 -4.22
N LYS A 242 -8.18 5.00 -3.13
CA LYS A 242 -8.97 5.11 -1.90
C LYS A 242 -10.30 5.81 -2.18
N ALA A 243 -11.40 5.26 -1.69
CA ALA A 243 -12.73 5.82 -1.89
C ALA A 243 -12.86 7.25 -1.33
N LYS A 244 -13.57 8.12 -2.07
CA LYS A 244 -13.55 9.59 -1.94
C LYS A 244 -14.79 10.18 -1.28
N TYR A 245 -15.54 9.43 -0.49
CA TYR A 245 -16.75 9.92 0.15
C TYR A 245 -16.64 9.93 1.68
N VAL A 246 -17.42 10.82 2.29
CA VAL A 246 -17.50 10.92 3.75
C VAL A 246 -18.10 9.64 4.31
N GLY A 247 -17.50 9.10 5.36
CA GLY A 247 -18.01 7.89 6.03
C GLY A 247 -17.43 6.59 5.51
N VAL A 248 -16.65 6.57 4.41
CA VAL A 248 -15.95 5.36 3.93
C VAL A 248 -15.10 4.71 5.03
N GLN A 249 -14.62 5.50 5.99
CA GLN A 249 -13.85 5.00 7.11
C GLN A 249 -14.60 3.94 7.93
N ASN A 250 -15.95 3.98 7.96
CA ASN A 250 -16.73 2.93 8.60
C ASN A 250 -16.51 1.55 7.95
N ILE A 251 -16.42 1.49 6.62
CA ILE A 251 -16.15 0.24 5.89
C ILE A 251 -14.71 -0.23 6.18
N TYR A 252 -13.74 0.66 6.12
CA TYR A 252 -12.35 0.33 6.41
C TYR A 252 -12.13 -0.13 7.85
N THR A 253 -12.84 0.47 8.82
CA THR A 253 -12.81 0.02 10.22
C THR A 253 -13.39 -1.40 10.35
N GLN A 254 -14.51 -1.71 9.70
CA GLN A 254 -15.08 -3.07 9.72
C GLN A 254 -14.11 -4.09 9.09
N TYR A 255 -13.45 -3.70 8.00
CA TYR A 255 -12.42 -4.52 7.37
C TYR A 255 -11.24 -4.79 8.33
N GLU A 256 -10.72 -3.76 8.99
CA GLU A 256 -9.63 -3.89 9.95
C GLU A 256 -9.99 -4.81 11.13
N ILE A 257 -11.21 -4.68 11.65
CA ILE A 257 -11.73 -5.58 12.69
C ILE A 257 -11.74 -7.04 12.21
N LEU A 258 -12.20 -7.30 10.98
CA LEU A 258 -12.21 -8.64 10.39
C LEU A 258 -10.80 -9.22 10.34
N ILE A 259 -9.84 -8.45 9.83
CA ILE A 259 -8.45 -8.90 9.69
C ILE A 259 -7.85 -9.23 11.06
N HIS A 260 -8.05 -8.38 12.06
CA HIS A 260 -7.57 -8.65 13.42
C HIS A 260 -8.22 -9.90 14.02
N GLN A 261 -9.53 -10.07 13.87
CA GLN A 261 -10.25 -11.24 14.38
C GLN A 261 -9.71 -12.54 13.79
N VAL A 262 -9.49 -12.60 12.47
CA VAL A 262 -8.98 -13.79 11.81
C VAL A 262 -7.51 -14.04 12.17
N TRP A 263 -6.69 -12.99 12.25
CA TRP A 263 -5.32 -13.08 12.73
C TRP A 263 -5.22 -13.64 14.15
N ASP A 264 -6.17 -13.29 15.01
CA ASP A 264 -6.26 -13.78 16.40
C ASP A 264 -6.97 -15.16 16.50
N GLY A 265 -7.29 -15.79 15.37
CA GLY A 265 -7.76 -17.18 15.29
C GLY A 265 -9.28 -17.38 15.18
N LYS A 266 -10.05 -16.30 14.97
CA LYS A 266 -11.48 -16.43 14.66
C LYS A 266 -11.68 -17.07 13.29
N SER A 267 -12.74 -17.86 13.14
CA SER A 267 -13.06 -18.45 11.83
C SER A 267 -13.32 -17.37 10.77
N VAL A 268 -12.86 -17.61 9.53
CA VAL A 268 -13.06 -16.68 8.42
C VAL A 268 -14.54 -16.43 8.15
N ASP A 269 -15.38 -17.48 8.25
CA ASP A 269 -16.82 -17.35 8.02
C ASP A 269 -17.51 -16.48 9.07
N ASP A 270 -17.18 -16.65 10.36
CA ASP A 270 -17.76 -15.84 11.42
C ASP A 270 -17.31 -14.36 11.32
N ALA A 271 -16.01 -14.13 11.07
CA ALA A 271 -15.47 -12.80 10.88
C ALA A 271 -16.06 -12.10 9.66
N TYR A 272 -16.21 -12.83 8.55
CA TYR A 272 -16.86 -12.33 7.34
C TYR A 272 -18.32 -11.94 7.55
N ASN A 273 -19.09 -12.79 8.24
CA ASN A 273 -20.50 -12.52 8.52
C ASN A 273 -20.67 -11.26 9.37
N GLU A 274 -19.82 -11.05 10.37
CA GLU A 274 -19.83 -9.82 11.17
C GLU A 274 -19.44 -8.59 10.34
N PHE A 275 -18.39 -8.70 9.55
CA PHE A 275 -17.96 -7.64 8.62
C PHE A 275 -19.08 -7.27 7.66
N HIS A 276 -19.65 -8.23 6.96
CA HIS A 276 -20.71 -8.00 5.98
C HIS A 276 -21.93 -7.33 6.62
N LYS A 277 -22.37 -7.83 7.79
CA LYS A 277 -23.47 -7.23 8.56
C LYS A 277 -23.16 -5.79 8.99
N GLY A 278 -21.94 -5.51 9.41
CA GLY A 278 -21.51 -4.16 9.80
C GLY A 278 -21.55 -3.20 8.62
N VAL A 279 -21.05 -3.62 7.45
CA VAL A 279 -21.08 -2.84 6.21
C VAL A 279 -22.53 -2.62 5.74
N GLU A 280 -23.39 -3.64 5.71
CA GLU A 280 -24.81 -3.51 5.32
C GLU A 280 -25.57 -2.55 6.26
N SER A 281 -25.32 -2.64 7.56
CA SER A 281 -25.91 -1.72 8.53
C SER A 281 -25.51 -0.27 8.26
N TYR A 282 -24.24 -0.01 7.97
CA TYR A 282 -23.75 1.32 7.59
C TYR A 282 -24.41 1.79 6.29
N LEU A 283 -24.41 0.97 5.22
CA LEU A 283 -25.00 1.33 3.93
C LEU A 283 -26.49 1.63 4.03
N THR A 284 -27.21 0.90 4.89
CA THR A 284 -28.63 1.15 5.15
C THR A 284 -28.85 2.50 5.85
N SER A 285 -27.92 2.91 6.72
CA SER A 285 -28.02 4.17 7.47
C SER A 285 -27.80 5.43 6.62
N ILE A 286 -27.16 5.30 5.45
CA ILE A 286 -26.85 6.43 4.55
C ILE A 286 -27.77 6.52 3.32
N ARG A 287 -28.65 5.54 3.13
CA ARG A 287 -29.71 5.54 2.11
C ARG A 287 -30.97 6.23 2.61
#